data_8ae6f77b899b3a8401a980f345fc64e3
#
_entry.id   8ae6f77b899b3a8401a980f345fc64e3
#
_cell.length_a   1.000
_cell.length_b   1.000
_cell.length_c   1.000
_cell.angle_alpha   90.00
_cell.angle_beta   90.00
_cell.angle_gamma   90.00
#
_symmetry.space_group_name_H-M   'P 1'
#
loop_
_entity.id
_entity.type
_entity.pdbx_description
1 polymer ?
#
loop_
_entity_poly.entity_id
_entity_poly.type
_entity_poly.pdbx_seq_one_letter_code
_entity_poly.pdbx_strand_id
1 'polypeptide(L)'
;MASFSQFRALATTQSLLPVDDRHRKAFSPIATPDRLLLGPGPSNAHPTVLEALARTPIGHLDPLYVELMSEVQELLRYAWQTDNRLTLPMSGTGSAAMEATLANTVEPGDTVLVAVKGYFGLRLADMAGRYRADVKTIEKPWGEWFSLDELEAALIQHKPAILAMVHAETSTGVCQPVDGVGDLCRKHDCLFLLDTVTSLGGVPLYIDDWKVDLAYSCSQKGLSCPPGLGPFTMGPRAAEKMESRSGKTPNWYLDVSLLNKYWGNDRVYHHTAPVNMNFGMREALRLLAEEGLSESWARHRRNAEALWSGLESQGLSMHVPADRRLPTLTTVRIPESVDGKAFSQHLLNNHGIEVGGGLGSLAGKVWRIGLMGYNSTPENVNRLLNLFETELPQFTGSVAAAA
;
A
#
# COMPACT_ATOMS: atom_id res chain seq x y z
N MET A 1 -23.79 -1.34 -42.67
CA MET A 1 -23.96 -2.61 -41.94
C MET A 1 -23.50 -3.74 -42.85
N ALA A 2 -22.31 -4.31 -42.61
CA ALA A 2 -21.87 -5.50 -43.32
C ALA A 2 -22.76 -6.65 -42.85
N SER A 3 -23.40 -7.38 -43.82
CA SER A 3 -24.31 -8.44 -43.48
C SER A 3 -23.57 -9.63 -42.85
N PHE A 4 -24.24 -10.35 -41.95
CA PHE A 4 -23.73 -11.59 -41.32
C PHE A 4 -23.19 -12.63 -42.32
N SER A 5 -23.57 -12.54 -43.60
CA SER A 5 -23.09 -13.38 -44.70
C SER A 5 -21.63 -13.06 -45.11
N GLN A 6 -21.14 -11.82 -44.93
CA GLN A 6 -19.75 -11.45 -45.25
C GLN A 6 -18.77 -12.00 -44.22
N PHE A 7 -19.19 -12.16 -42.96
CA PHE A 7 -18.35 -12.80 -41.93
C PHE A 7 -18.20 -14.31 -42.15
N ARG A 8 -19.22 -15.00 -42.73
CA ARG A 8 -19.10 -16.40 -43.09
C ARG A 8 -18.13 -16.63 -44.26
N ALA A 9 -18.06 -15.71 -45.18
CA ALA A 9 -17.14 -15.84 -46.36
C ALA A 9 -15.66 -15.69 -46.00
N LEU A 10 -15.35 -14.89 -45.00
CA LEU A 10 -13.98 -14.75 -44.47
C LEU A 10 -13.50 -15.98 -43.69
N ALA A 11 -14.41 -16.70 -43.03
CA ALA A 11 -14.12 -17.93 -42.28
C ALA A 11 -13.87 -19.17 -43.18
N THR A 12 -14.29 -19.16 -44.48
CA THR A 12 -14.20 -20.31 -45.37
C THR A 12 -12.93 -20.31 -46.23
N THR A 13 -12.08 -19.28 -46.23
CA THR A 13 -10.88 -19.20 -47.05
C THR A 13 -9.56 -19.41 -46.29
N GLN A 14 -9.54 -19.42 -44.95
CA GLN A 14 -8.39 -19.86 -44.16
C GLN A 14 -8.66 -21.28 -43.65
N SER A 15 -7.77 -22.23 -43.96
CA SER A 15 -7.75 -23.53 -43.30
C SER A 15 -7.45 -23.31 -41.82
N LEU A 16 -8.46 -23.33 -40.96
CA LEU A 16 -8.26 -23.27 -39.52
C LEU A 16 -7.46 -24.50 -39.10
N LEU A 17 -6.38 -24.29 -38.38
CA LEU A 17 -5.66 -25.37 -37.72
C LEU A 17 -6.59 -26.02 -36.67
N PRO A 18 -6.49 -27.34 -36.46
CA PRO A 18 -7.24 -28.02 -35.41
C PRO A 18 -6.96 -27.36 -34.05
N VAL A 19 -8.02 -27.10 -33.28
CA VAL A 19 -7.88 -26.63 -31.89
C VAL A 19 -7.36 -27.77 -31.04
N ASP A 20 -6.31 -27.52 -30.30
CA ASP A 20 -5.78 -28.45 -29.30
C ASP A 20 -6.52 -28.23 -27.97
N ASP A 21 -7.37 -29.17 -27.61
CA ASP A 21 -8.19 -29.11 -26.40
C ASP A 21 -7.49 -29.66 -25.14
N ARG A 22 -6.22 -30.06 -25.18
CA ARG A 22 -5.52 -30.69 -24.05
C ARG A 22 -5.52 -29.81 -22.78
N HIS A 23 -5.61 -28.48 -22.91
CA HIS A 23 -5.69 -27.54 -21.80
C HIS A 23 -7.11 -27.07 -21.46
N ARG A 24 -8.11 -27.54 -22.22
CA ARG A 24 -9.52 -27.22 -21.98
C ARG A 24 -10.00 -27.97 -20.75
N LYS A 25 -10.29 -27.24 -19.68
CA LYS A 25 -10.83 -27.79 -18.44
C LYS A 25 -12.13 -27.06 -18.09
N ALA A 26 -13.13 -27.81 -17.71
CA ALA A 26 -14.36 -27.25 -17.14
C ALA A 26 -14.15 -27.09 -15.62
N PHE A 27 -14.22 -25.86 -15.15
CA PHE A 27 -14.20 -25.56 -13.71
C PHE A 27 -15.60 -25.14 -13.27
N SER A 28 -15.97 -25.47 -12.04
CA SER A 28 -17.15 -24.91 -11.39
C SER A 28 -16.96 -23.40 -11.18
N PRO A 29 -18.04 -22.62 -11.10
CA PRO A 29 -17.96 -21.23 -10.67
C PRO A 29 -17.19 -21.11 -9.37
N ILE A 30 -16.40 -20.02 -9.24
CA ILE A 30 -15.62 -19.80 -8.03
C ILE A 30 -16.53 -19.59 -6.82
N ALA A 31 -16.22 -20.29 -5.72
CA ALA A 31 -16.81 -20.06 -4.41
C ALA A 31 -15.66 -19.70 -3.45
N THR A 32 -15.76 -18.53 -2.85
CA THR A 32 -14.77 -18.06 -1.84
C THR A 32 -15.40 -18.12 -0.46
N PRO A 33 -14.68 -18.61 0.57
CA PRO A 33 -15.17 -18.52 1.93
C PRO A 33 -15.14 -17.08 2.42
N ASP A 34 -16.02 -16.73 3.34
CA ASP A 34 -15.92 -15.48 4.06
C ASP A 34 -14.68 -15.48 4.95
N ARG A 35 -13.86 -14.44 4.83
CA ARG A 35 -12.65 -14.26 5.61
C ARG A 35 -12.60 -12.86 6.20
N LEU A 36 -12.27 -12.77 7.47
CA LEU A 36 -11.93 -11.52 8.14
C LEU A 36 -10.41 -11.32 8.04
N LEU A 37 -10.02 -10.35 7.23
CA LEU A 37 -8.61 -10.10 6.90
C LEU A 37 -7.98 -9.15 7.94
N LEU A 38 -7.55 -9.68 9.06
CA LEU A 38 -6.81 -8.96 10.11
C LEU A 38 -5.29 -9.16 10.00
N GLY A 39 -4.80 -9.49 8.80
CA GLY A 39 -3.38 -9.55 8.51
C GLY A 39 -2.80 -8.20 8.08
N PRO A 40 -1.52 -8.18 7.65
CA PRO A 40 -0.84 -6.94 7.22
C PRO A 40 -1.34 -6.40 5.86
N GLY A 41 -2.46 -6.88 5.39
CA GLY A 41 -3.12 -6.54 4.12
C GLY A 41 -2.99 -7.65 3.07
N PRO A 42 -4.01 -7.77 2.18
CA PRO A 42 -5.12 -6.81 2.02
C PRO A 42 -6.08 -6.75 3.22
N SER A 43 -6.82 -5.65 3.36
CA SER A 43 -8.00 -5.53 4.23
C SER A 43 -9.28 -5.91 3.48
N ASN A 44 -10.37 -6.20 4.19
CA ASN A 44 -11.67 -6.36 3.56
C ASN A 44 -12.14 -5.03 2.95
N ALA A 45 -12.81 -5.13 1.81
CA ALA A 45 -13.49 -3.99 1.21
C ALA A 45 -14.88 -3.80 1.83
N HIS A 46 -15.30 -2.52 1.94
CA HIS A 46 -16.67 -2.22 2.32
C HIS A 46 -17.66 -2.79 1.28
N PRO A 47 -18.86 -3.28 1.67
CA PRO A 47 -19.84 -3.84 0.73
C PRO A 47 -20.14 -2.93 -0.47
N THR A 48 -20.32 -1.62 -0.26
CA THR A 48 -20.59 -0.68 -1.36
C THR A 48 -19.40 -0.53 -2.33
N VAL A 49 -18.18 -0.74 -1.88
CA VAL A 49 -16.99 -0.80 -2.74
C VAL A 49 -17.06 -2.04 -3.64
N LEU A 50 -17.46 -3.20 -3.10
CA LEU A 50 -17.65 -4.42 -3.89
C LEU A 50 -18.78 -4.25 -4.90
N GLU A 51 -19.88 -3.60 -4.53
CA GLU A 51 -20.97 -3.24 -5.43
C GLU A 51 -20.50 -2.31 -6.56
N ALA A 52 -19.66 -1.32 -6.25
CA ALA A 52 -19.09 -0.43 -7.25
C ALA A 52 -18.21 -1.18 -8.26
N LEU A 53 -17.38 -2.12 -7.79
CA LEU A 53 -16.57 -2.99 -8.64
C LEU A 53 -17.38 -3.89 -9.57
N ALA A 54 -18.58 -4.30 -9.14
CA ALA A 54 -19.45 -5.19 -9.90
C ALA A 54 -20.31 -4.45 -10.96
N ARG A 55 -20.25 -3.13 -11.05
CA ARG A 55 -21.00 -2.37 -12.05
C ARG A 55 -20.55 -2.67 -13.47
N THR A 56 -21.45 -2.55 -14.43
CA THR A 56 -21.14 -2.66 -15.86
C THR A 56 -20.07 -1.62 -16.23
N PRO A 57 -18.96 -2.02 -16.86
CA PRO A 57 -17.92 -1.08 -17.28
C PRO A 57 -18.43 -0.14 -18.37
N ILE A 58 -17.93 1.08 -18.35
CA ILE A 58 -18.13 2.07 -19.43
C ILE A 58 -16.79 2.28 -20.14
N GLY A 59 -16.79 3.00 -21.25
CA GLY A 59 -15.55 3.28 -21.99
C GLY A 59 -14.57 4.12 -21.15
N HIS A 60 -13.27 3.85 -21.27
CA HIS A 60 -12.22 4.56 -20.54
C HIS A 60 -12.01 6.02 -21.00
N LEU A 61 -12.73 6.47 -22.04
CA LEU A 61 -12.84 7.86 -22.49
C LEU A 61 -14.29 8.35 -22.48
N ASP A 62 -15.22 7.59 -21.88
CA ASP A 62 -16.58 8.02 -21.65
C ASP A 62 -16.60 9.27 -20.78
N PRO A 63 -17.41 10.31 -21.09
CA PRO A 63 -17.47 11.53 -20.30
C PRO A 63 -17.71 11.32 -18.80
N LEU A 64 -18.56 10.34 -18.43
CA LEU A 64 -18.80 9.98 -17.02
C LEU A 64 -17.56 9.37 -16.37
N TYR A 65 -16.77 8.59 -17.12
CA TYR A 65 -15.53 8.06 -16.58
C TYR A 65 -14.47 9.15 -16.42
N VAL A 66 -14.40 10.08 -17.35
CA VAL A 66 -13.50 11.26 -17.25
C VAL A 66 -13.84 12.12 -16.03
N GLU A 67 -15.12 12.30 -15.73
CA GLU A 67 -15.58 13.00 -14.52
C GLU A 67 -15.15 12.21 -13.26
N LEU A 68 -15.39 10.90 -13.23
CA LEU A 68 -14.97 10.03 -12.13
C LEU A 68 -13.45 10.06 -11.89
N MET A 69 -12.65 10.12 -12.96
CA MET A 69 -11.19 10.28 -12.84
C MET A 69 -10.84 11.58 -12.09
N SER A 70 -11.53 12.67 -12.38
CA SER A 70 -11.34 13.96 -11.69
C SER A 70 -11.73 13.88 -10.21
N GLU A 71 -12.86 13.24 -9.90
CA GLU A 71 -13.29 13.01 -8.51
C GLU A 71 -12.27 12.16 -7.73
N VAL A 72 -11.74 11.10 -8.34
CA VAL A 72 -10.71 10.27 -7.70
C VAL A 72 -9.45 11.09 -7.38
N GLN A 73 -9.03 11.97 -8.29
CA GLN A 73 -7.87 12.85 -8.04
C GLN A 73 -8.13 13.81 -6.88
N GLU A 74 -9.31 14.44 -6.82
CA GLU A 74 -9.69 15.34 -5.72
C GLU A 74 -9.72 14.60 -4.38
N LEU A 75 -10.35 13.43 -4.34
CA LEU A 75 -10.45 12.63 -3.14
C LEU A 75 -9.08 12.09 -2.67
N LEU A 76 -8.16 11.79 -3.58
CA LEU A 76 -6.79 11.45 -3.23
C LEU A 76 -6.02 12.64 -2.67
N ARG A 77 -6.20 13.85 -3.24
CA ARG A 77 -5.62 15.09 -2.68
C ARG A 77 -6.12 15.32 -1.26
N TYR A 78 -7.43 15.17 -1.05
CA TYR A 78 -8.02 15.23 0.28
C TYR A 78 -7.38 14.20 1.23
N ALA A 79 -7.28 12.94 0.82
CA ALA A 79 -6.75 11.86 1.67
C ALA A 79 -5.28 12.09 2.07
N TRP A 80 -4.49 12.75 1.25
CA TRP A 80 -3.09 13.10 1.51
C TRP A 80 -2.89 14.51 2.06
N GLN A 81 -3.96 15.35 2.09
CA GLN A 81 -3.86 16.77 2.45
C GLN A 81 -2.80 17.48 1.60
N THR A 82 -3.04 17.52 0.27
CA THR A 82 -2.11 18.11 -0.72
C THR A 82 -2.84 18.79 -1.86
N ASP A 83 -2.24 19.86 -2.37
CA ASP A 83 -2.65 20.56 -3.60
C ASP A 83 -1.90 20.07 -4.85
N ASN A 84 -1.11 19.01 -4.74
CA ASN A 84 -0.33 18.47 -5.84
C ASN A 84 -1.21 18.10 -7.04
N ARG A 85 -0.98 18.73 -8.18
CA ARG A 85 -1.74 18.47 -9.41
C ARG A 85 -1.49 17.05 -9.97
N LEU A 86 -0.25 16.57 -9.85
CA LEU A 86 0.13 15.22 -10.27
C LEU A 86 -0.25 14.21 -9.17
N THR A 87 -1.55 14.07 -8.94
CA THR A 87 -2.12 13.10 -8.00
C THR A 87 -3.09 12.20 -8.76
N LEU A 88 -2.80 10.90 -8.80
CA LEU A 88 -3.57 9.92 -9.57
C LEU A 88 -3.35 8.49 -9.06
N PRO A 89 -4.27 7.54 -9.30
CA PRO A 89 -4.02 6.13 -9.05
C PRO A 89 -3.31 5.49 -10.26
N MET A 90 -2.12 4.96 -10.06
CA MET A 90 -1.45 4.12 -11.05
C MET A 90 -2.26 2.85 -11.30
N SER A 91 -2.44 2.47 -12.57
CA SER A 91 -3.00 1.17 -12.95
C SER A 91 -1.99 0.07 -12.64
N GLY A 92 -2.13 -0.54 -11.48
CA GLY A 92 -1.22 -1.53 -10.91
C GLY A 92 -1.30 -1.52 -9.39
N THR A 93 -0.57 -2.41 -8.73
CA THR A 93 -0.54 -2.44 -7.26
C THR A 93 0.31 -1.32 -6.67
N GLY A 94 0.35 -1.18 -5.33
CA GLY A 94 1.20 -0.20 -4.66
C GLY A 94 2.68 -0.29 -5.06
N SER A 95 3.18 -1.48 -5.42
CA SER A 95 4.55 -1.61 -5.93
C SER A 95 4.76 -0.91 -7.27
N ALA A 96 3.74 -0.82 -8.12
CA ALA A 96 3.82 -0.04 -9.35
C ALA A 96 3.93 1.47 -9.06
N ALA A 97 3.20 1.96 -8.05
CA ALA A 97 3.31 3.35 -7.63
C ALA A 97 4.68 3.65 -6.96
N MET A 98 5.21 2.73 -6.14
CA MET A 98 6.56 2.79 -5.60
C MET A 98 7.60 2.89 -6.74
N GLU A 99 7.49 2.03 -7.73
CA GLU A 99 8.39 2.02 -8.88
C GLU A 99 8.26 3.30 -9.72
N ALA A 100 7.03 3.82 -9.90
CA ALA A 100 6.80 5.04 -10.63
C ALA A 100 7.51 6.25 -10.00
N THR A 101 7.57 6.35 -8.65
CA THR A 101 8.30 7.44 -8.00
C THR A 101 9.77 7.46 -8.40
N LEU A 102 10.43 6.30 -8.38
CA LEU A 102 11.84 6.15 -8.71
C LEU A 102 12.10 6.26 -10.21
N ALA A 103 11.28 5.60 -11.05
CA ALA A 103 11.41 5.62 -12.51
C ALA A 103 11.40 7.03 -13.09
N ASN A 104 10.61 7.93 -12.50
CA ASN A 104 10.44 9.29 -13.00
C ASN A 104 11.46 10.28 -12.44
N THR A 105 12.05 10.02 -11.26
CA THR A 105 12.92 11.00 -10.56
C THR A 105 14.37 10.58 -10.44
N VAL A 106 14.67 9.28 -10.55
CA VAL A 106 16.06 8.78 -10.50
C VAL A 106 16.68 8.79 -11.87
N GLU A 107 17.87 9.38 -11.99
CA GLU A 107 18.76 9.23 -13.15
C GLU A 107 20.00 8.40 -12.77
N PRO A 108 20.63 7.73 -13.73
CA PRO A 108 21.85 6.95 -13.47
C PRO A 108 22.93 7.81 -12.79
N GLY A 109 23.39 7.39 -11.60
CA GLY A 109 24.39 8.10 -10.82
C GLY A 109 23.82 9.04 -9.77
N ASP A 110 22.50 9.30 -9.73
CA ASP A 110 21.88 10.01 -8.62
C ASP A 110 22.11 9.22 -7.32
N THR A 111 22.52 9.91 -6.25
CA THR A 111 22.56 9.30 -4.92
C THR A 111 21.13 9.26 -4.34
N VAL A 112 20.67 8.07 -4.00
CA VAL A 112 19.41 7.85 -3.26
C VAL A 112 19.73 7.32 -1.88
N LEU A 113 19.40 8.09 -0.85
CA LEU A 113 19.53 7.69 0.55
C LEU A 113 18.22 7.03 1.01
N VAL A 114 18.31 5.79 1.46
CA VAL A 114 17.14 5.06 1.99
C VAL A 114 17.28 4.84 3.50
N ALA A 115 16.31 5.34 4.27
CA ALA A 115 16.23 5.10 5.71
C ALA A 115 15.51 3.76 5.97
N VAL A 116 16.29 2.72 6.26
CA VAL A 116 15.83 1.34 6.40
C VAL A 116 15.57 0.99 7.87
N LYS A 117 14.33 0.64 8.20
CA LYS A 117 13.92 0.14 9.51
C LYS A 117 12.96 -1.06 9.42
N GLY A 118 12.93 -1.70 8.24
CA GLY A 118 12.10 -2.84 7.94
C GLY A 118 12.21 -3.28 6.49
N TYR A 119 11.40 -4.28 6.14
CA TYR A 119 11.45 -4.94 4.83
C TYR A 119 11.14 -4.01 3.65
N PHE A 120 10.22 -3.03 3.84
CA PHE A 120 9.83 -2.15 2.73
C PHE A 120 10.86 -1.07 2.45
N GLY A 121 11.65 -0.66 3.44
CA GLY A 121 12.86 0.14 3.22
C GLY A 121 13.90 -0.61 2.37
N LEU A 122 14.13 -1.90 2.62
CA LEU A 122 15.02 -2.74 1.80
C LEU A 122 14.51 -2.85 0.35
N ARG A 123 13.18 -2.95 0.16
CA ARG A 123 12.58 -2.98 -1.19
C ARG A 123 12.78 -1.66 -1.94
N LEU A 124 12.64 -0.52 -1.26
CA LEU A 124 12.95 0.79 -1.85
C LEU A 124 14.41 0.86 -2.32
N ALA A 125 15.35 0.40 -1.50
CA ALA A 125 16.78 0.37 -1.84
C ALA A 125 17.06 -0.54 -3.05
N ASP A 126 16.51 -1.77 -3.09
CA ASP A 126 16.64 -2.68 -4.25
C ASP A 126 16.09 -2.03 -5.52
N MET A 127 14.90 -1.42 -5.42
CA MET A 127 14.24 -0.80 -6.57
C MET A 127 15.01 0.41 -7.09
N ALA A 128 15.52 1.29 -6.21
CA ALA A 128 16.37 2.42 -6.61
C ALA A 128 17.65 1.96 -7.34
N GLY A 129 18.27 0.87 -6.86
CA GLY A 129 19.43 0.27 -7.51
C GLY A 129 19.15 -0.22 -8.94
N ARG A 130 17.94 -0.72 -9.22
CA ARG A 130 17.50 -1.16 -10.56
C ARG A 130 17.43 0.00 -11.54
N TYR A 131 17.16 1.22 -11.06
CA TYR A 131 17.22 2.46 -11.85
C TYR A 131 18.62 3.08 -11.88
N ARG A 132 19.66 2.32 -11.46
CA ARG A 132 21.09 2.69 -11.52
C ARG A 132 21.43 3.87 -10.62
N ALA A 133 20.68 4.06 -9.51
CA ALA A 133 21.06 4.98 -8.46
C ALA A 133 22.34 4.52 -7.74
N ASP A 134 23.13 5.47 -7.23
CA ASP A 134 24.11 5.22 -6.16
C ASP A 134 23.36 5.14 -4.83
N VAL A 135 22.95 3.93 -4.44
CA VAL A 135 22.12 3.71 -3.26
C VAL A 135 22.96 3.74 -2.00
N LYS A 136 22.58 4.62 -1.07
CA LYS A 136 23.10 4.66 0.30
C LYS A 136 22.00 4.26 1.26
N THR A 137 22.32 3.50 2.29
CA THR A 137 21.38 3.13 3.35
C THR A 137 21.85 3.60 4.70
N ILE A 138 20.92 4.07 5.51
CA ILE A 138 21.07 4.13 6.96
C ILE A 138 20.08 3.16 7.57
N GLU A 139 20.48 2.43 8.61
CA GLU A 139 19.71 1.31 9.13
C GLU A 139 19.45 1.45 10.63
N LYS A 140 18.27 1.03 11.05
CA LYS A 140 17.87 0.87 12.44
C LYS A 140 17.48 -0.58 12.73
N PRO A 141 17.65 -1.06 13.95
CA PRO A 141 17.02 -2.28 14.39
C PRO A 141 15.51 -2.27 14.10
N TRP A 142 14.97 -3.40 13.65
CA TRP A 142 13.56 -3.50 13.30
C TRP A 142 12.68 -3.34 14.55
N GLY A 143 11.88 -2.30 14.57
CA GLY A 143 11.09 -1.85 15.72
C GLY A 143 11.49 -0.45 16.20
N GLU A 144 12.58 0.11 15.69
CA GLU A 144 13.05 1.46 15.98
C GLU A 144 12.74 2.45 14.84
N TRP A 145 13.03 3.73 15.06
CA TRP A 145 12.78 4.84 14.13
C TRP A 145 13.98 5.79 14.12
N PHE A 146 14.02 6.65 13.10
CA PHE A 146 15.08 7.66 12.94
C PHE A 146 14.68 8.98 13.59
N SER A 147 15.60 9.61 14.32
CA SER A 147 15.48 11.00 14.78
C SER A 147 15.85 11.99 13.65
N LEU A 148 15.45 13.26 13.80
CA LEU A 148 15.84 14.31 12.85
C LEU A 148 17.37 14.49 12.79
N ASP A 149 18.06 14.42 13.91
CA ASP A 149 19.53 14.58 13.99
C ASP A 149 20.24 13.46 13.19
N GLU A 150 19.76 12.21 13.29
CA GLU A 150 20.32 11.09 12.55
C GLU A 150 20.08 11.23 11.04
N LEU A 151 18.88 11.69 10.66
CA LEU A 151 18.55 11.95 9.26
C LEU A 151 19.39 13.10 8.71
N GLU A 152 19.55 14.19 9.47
CA GLU A 152 20.38 15.33 9.05
C GLU A 152 21.85 14.95 8.90
N ALA A 153 22.40 14.19 9.85
CA ALA A 153 23.78 13.70 9.76
C ALA A 153 24.00 12.87 8.48
N ALA A 154 23.02 12.02 8.12
CA ALA A 154 23.08 11.22 6.90
C ALA A 154 22.94 12.08 5.63
N LEU A 155 22.08 13.10 5.63
CA LEU A 155 21.97 14.06 4.52
C LEU A 155 23.28 14.82 4.28
N ILE A 156 23.94 15.27 5.35
CA ILE A 156 25.26 15.95 5.28
C ILE A 156 26.32 15.01 4.71
N GLN A 157 26.34 13.76 5.20
CA GLN A 157 27.34 12.76 4.81
C GLN A 157 27.20 12.34 3.35
N HIS A 158 25.99 12.06 2.90
CA HIS A 158 25.75 11.42 1.60
C HIS A 158 25.33 12.39 0.50
N LYS A 159 24.84 13.58 0.84
CA LYS A 159 24.33 14.60 -0.09
C LYS A 159 23.44 14.01 -1.18
N PRO A 160 22.37 13.29 -0.81
CA PRO A 160 21.54 12.56 -1.77
C PRO A 160 20.67 13.52 -2.58
N ALA A 161 20.34 13.12 -3.82
CA ALA A 161 19.30 13.76 -4.59
C ALA A 161 17.90 13.45 -4.05
N ILE A 162 17.74 12.26 -3.42
CA ILE A 162 16.47 11.80 -2.86
C ILE A 162 16.72 11.12 -1.51
N LEU A 163 15.99 11.53 -0.46
CA LEU A 163 15.79 10.75 0.75
C LEU A 163 14.50 9.98 0.63
N ALA A 164 14.56 8.65 0.71
CA ALA A 164 13.41 7.77 0.67
C ALA A 164 13.20 7.07 2.02
N MET A 165 11.97 7.08 2.53
CA MET A 165 11.65 6.40 3.79
C MET A 165 10.21 5.91 3.85
N VAL A 166 9.97 4.92 4.71
CA VAL A 166 8.65 4.36 4.96
C VAL A 166 8.05 5.05 6.18
N HIS A 167 6.87 5.68 6.04
CA HIS A 167 6.13 6.27 7.16
C HIS A 167 5.62 5.19 8.11
N ALA A 168 4.82 4.27 7.59
CA ALA A 168 4.19 3.19 8.33
C ALA A 168 4.77 1.84 7.89
N GLU A 169 5.77 1.34 8.61
CA GLU A 169 6.50 0.12 8.23
C GLU A 169 5.69 -1.14 8.59
N THR A 170 5.08 -1.74 7.59
CA THR A 170 4.17 -2.90 7.74
C THR A 170 4.88 -4.15 8.25
N SER A 171 6.17 -4.28 8.03
CA SER A 171 6.95 -5.45 8.48
C SER A 171 7.24 -5.43 9.97
N THR A 172 7.25 -4.23 10.59
CA THR A 172 7.64 -4.04 11.99
C THR A 172 6.56 -3.42 12.87
N GLY A 173 5.58 -2.72 12.30
CA GLY A 173 4.55 -1.99 13.05
C GLY A 173 5.02 -0.63 13.58
N VAL A 174 6.10 -0.07 13.02
CA VAL A 174 6.62 1.26 13.41
C VAL A 174 5.95 2.35 12.60
N CYS A 175 5.48 3.39 13.29
CA CYS A 175 5.10 4.67 12.70
C CYS A 175 6.28 5.65 12.85
N GLN A 176 6.89 6.04 11.75
CA GLN A 176 8.02 6.97 11.71
C GLN A 176 7.53 8.41 11.87
N PRO A 177 8.05 9.19 12.83
CA PRO A 177 7.82 10.63 12.82
C PRO A 177 8.44 11.28 11.58
N VAL A 178 7.66 12.11 10.88
CA VAL A 178 8.09 12.76 9.63
C VAL A 178 8.04 14.28 9.68
N ASP A 179 7.45 14.86 10.73
CA ASP A 179 7.47 16.29 10.94
C ASP A 179 8.92 16.83 10.98
N GLY A 180 9.20 17.89 10.23
CA GLY A 180 10.54 18.47 10.08
C GLY A 180 11.47 17.78 9.08
N VAL A 181 11.16 16.53 8.62
CA VAL A 181 12.04 15.81 7.65
C VAL A 181 12.09 16.55 6.31
N GLY A 182 10.97 17.06 5.81
CA GLY A 182 10.93 17.83 4.57
C GLY A 182 11.69 19.15 4.66
N ASP A 183 11.74 19.77 5.84
CA ASP A 183 12.59 20.96 6.07
C ASP A 183 14.06 20.63 5.97
N LEU A 184 14.51 19.51 6.55
CA LEU A 184 15.87 19.02 6.39
C LEU A 184 16.19 18.73 4.92
N CYS A 185 15.30 18.06 4.21
CA CYS A 185 15.47 17.77 2.78
C CYS A 185 15.62 19.05 1.96
N ARG A 186 14.80 20.06 2.22
CA ARG A 186 14.93 21.38 1.54
C ARG A 186 16.22 22.10 1.87
N LYS A 187 16.65 22.05 3.14
CA LYS A 187 17.93 22.64 3.60
C LYS A 187 19.14 22.02 2.89
N HIS A 188 19.08 20.74 2.55
CA HIS A 188 20.16 19.99 1.91
C HIS A 188 19.94 19.72 0.42
N ASP A 189 19.02 20.47 -0.25
CA ASP A 189 18.68 20.35 -1.66
C ASP A 189 18.35 18.90 -2.11
N CYS A 190 17.59 18.22 -1.30
CA CYS A 190 17.20 16.82 -1.47
C CYS A 190 15.67 16.73 -1.68
N LEU A 191 15.20 15.81 -2.52
CA LEU A 191 13.78 15.46 -2.59
C LEU A 191 13.41 14.51 -1.46
N PHE A 192 12.19 14.66 -0.92
CA PHE A 192 11.65 13.77 0.09
C PHE A 192 10.61 12.82 -0.51
N LEU A 193 10.93 11.53 -0.56
CA LEU A 193 10.04 10.44 -0.98
C LEU A 193 9.50 9.69 0.24
N LEU A 194 8.18 9.63 0.39
CA LEU A 194 7.50 8.99 1.51
C LEU A 194 6.61 7.84 1.05
N ASP A 195 6.88 6.63 1.56
CA ASP A 195 5.96 5.49 1.46
C ASP A 195 4.82 5.66 2.45
N THR A 196 3.60 5.78 1.94
CA THR A 196 2.37 5.92 2.75
C THR A 196 1.43 4.72 2.60
N VAL A 197 1.96 3.56 2.16
CA VAL A 197 1.16 2.35 1.87
C VAL A 197 0.28 1.94 3.04
N THR A 198 0.80 1.95 4.26
CA THR A 198 0.06 1.48 5.44
C THR A 198 -0.47 2.63 6.30
N SER A 199 -0.17 3.88 5.94
CA SER A 199 -0.63 5.06 6.66
C SER A 199 -1.85 5.75 6.04
N LEU A 200 -1.98 5.76 4.70
CA LEU A 200 -3.03 6.50 4.01
C LEU A 200 -4.43 6.04 4.46
N GLY A 201 -5.23 6.98 4.94
CA GLY A 201 -6.57 6.77 5.48
C GLY A 201 -6.63 6.36 6.95
N GLY A 202 -5.55 5.80 7.54
CA GLY A 202 -5.59 5.24 8.89
C GLY A 202 -4.76 5.97 9.95
N VAL A 203 -3.80 6.81 9.54
CA VAL A 203 -3.02 7.67 10.45
C VAL A 203 -2.84 9.05 9.82
N PRO A 204 -2.57 10.10 10.62
CA PRO A 204 -2.38 11.44 10.10
C PRO A 204 -1.33 11.52 8.99
N LEU A 205 -1.68 12.21 7.91
CA LEU A 205 -0.83 12.53 6.77
C LEU A 205 -1.08 13.97 6.32
N TYR A 206 -0.02 14.75 6.20
CA TYR A 206 -0.04 16.15 5.82
C TYR A 206 1.09 16.40 4.80
N ILE A 207 0.88 15.95 3.55
CA ILE A 207 1.94 15.93 2.53
C ILE A 207 2.53 17.32 2.28
N ASP A 208 1.69 18.33 2.18
CA ASP A 208 2.14 19.71 1.93
C ASP A 208 2.84 20.31 3.16
N ASP A 209 2.23 20.18 4.35
CA ASP A 209 2.80 20.70 5.59
C ASP A 209 4.15 20.04 5.92
N TRP A 210 4.26 18.73 5.67
CA TRP A 210 5.51 17.98 5.84
C TRP A 210 6.49 18.14 4.68
N LYS A 211 6.12 18.92 3.66
CA LYS A 211 6.97 19.22 2.49
C LYS A 211 7.48 17.95 1.79
N VAL A 212 6.60 16.96 1.68
CA VAL A 212 6.88 15.72 0.94
C VAL A 212 6.82 16.01 -0.55
N ASP A 213 7.87 15.66 -1.28
CA ASP A 213 7.94 15.89 -2.73
C ASP A 213 7.30 14.75 -3.54
N LEU A 214 7.32 13.54 -2.99
CA LEU A 214 6.79 12.32 -3.63
C LEU A 214 6.16 11.43 -2.58
N ALA A 215 4.95 10.95 -2.84
CA ALA A 215 4.36 9.89 -2.03
C ALA A 215 3.62 8.88 -2.89
N TYR A 216 3.54 7.65 -2.38
CA TYR A 216 2.74 6.59 -2.97
C TYR A 216 2.04 5.76 -1.90
N SER A 217 0.99 5.06 -2.34
CA SER A 217 0.23 4.16 -1.47
C SER A 217 -0.32 2.97 -2.27
N CYS A 218 -1.31 2.29 -1.71
CA CYS A 218 -2.04 1.22 -2.38
C CYS A 218 -3.52 1.22 -1.98
N SER A 219 -4.35 0.56 -2.78
CA SER A 219 -5.80 0.49 -2.56
C SER A 219 -6.20 -0.42 -1.40
N GLN A 220 -5.42 -1.48 -1.10
CA GLN A 220 -5.84 -2.61 -0.27
C GLN A 220 -5.50 -2.52 1.22
N LYS A 221 -5.09 -1.36 1.72
CA LYS A 221 -4.79 -1.10 3.13
C LYS A 221 -5.88 -0.23 3.78
N GLY A 222 -5.52 0.94 4.30
CA GLY A 222 -6.46 1.84 4.97
C GLY A 222 -7.61 2.36 4.09
N LEU A 223 -7.48 2.31 2.77
CA LEU A 223 -8.56 2.67 1.85
C LEU A 223 -9.62 1.56 1.68
N SER A 224 -9.35 0.33 2.08
CA SER A 224 -10.30 -0.79 2.00
C SER A 224 -10.93 -0.99 0.61
N CYS A 225 -10.11 -0.85 -0.43
CA CYS A 225 -10.45 -1.21 -1.80
C CYS A 225 -9.56 -2.39 -2.22
N PRO A 226 -10.03 -3.37 -2.99
CA PRO A 226 -9.20 -4.48 -3.43
C PRO A 226 -7.89 -4.04 -4.11
N PRO A 227 -6.83 -4.88 -4.08
CA PRO A 227 -5.57 -4.56 -4.73
C PRO A 227 -5.75 -4.42 -6.25
N GLY A 228 -5.05 -3.46 -6.86
CA GLY A 228 -5.08 -3.23 -8.31
C GLY A 228 -4.82 -1.79 -8.70
N LEU A 229 -4.86 -0.86 -7.74
CA LEU A 229 -4.49 0.53 -7.95
C LEU A 229 -3.44 0.97 -6.92
N GLY A 230 -2.47 1.76 -7.39
CA GLY A 230 -1.44 2.39 -6.57
C GLY A 230 -1.59 3.92 -6.59
N PRO A 231 -2.21 4.53 -5.58
CA PRO A 231 -2.20 5.97 -5.43
C PRO A 231 -0.78 6.55 -5.48
N PHE A 232 -0.63 7.67 -6.15
CA PHE A 232 0.64 8.35 -6.39
C PHE A 232 0.42 9.86 -6.34
N THR A 233 1.33 10.61 -5.74
CA THR A 233 1.36 12.07 -5.78
C THR A 233 2.78 12.59 -5.94
N MET A 234 2.93 13.66 -6.71
CA MET A 234 4.21 14.31 -7.02
C MET A 234 4.05 15.82 -6.91
N GLY A 235 4.86 16.42 -6.04
CA GLY A 235 4.94 17.86 -5.83
C GLY A 235 5.77 18.58 -6.90
N PRO A 236 5.74 19.94 -6.92
CA PRO A 236 6.40 20.72 -7.96
C PRO A 236 7.90 20.47 -8.12
N ARG A 237 8.66 20.32 -7.02
CA ARG A 237 10.12 20.07 -7.08
C ARG A 237 10.45 18.73 -7.74
N ALA A 238 9.67 17.70 -7.43
CA ALA A 238 9.86 16.39 -8.05
C ALA A 238 9.41 16.40 -9.52
N ALA A 239 8.35 17.16 -9.86
CA ALA A 239 7.93 17.37 -11.24
C ALA A 239 9.02 18.09 -12.05
N GLU A 240 9.63 19.15 -11.50
CA GLU A 240 10.75 19.85 -12.12
C GLU A 240 11.95 18.90 -12.37
N LYS A 241 12.31 18.06 -11.39
CA LYS A 241 13.36 17.04 -11.59
C LYS A 241 12.99 16.07 -12.70
N MET A 242 11.74 15.62 -12.76
CA MET A 242 11.24 14.75 -13.82
C MET A 242 11.33 15.42 -15.20
N GLU A 243 10.91 16.69 -15.31
CA GLU A 243 10.90 17.43 -16.56
C GLU A 243 12.30 17.82 -17.05
N SER A 244 13.26 18.03 -16.13
CA SER A 244 14.66 18.36 -16.43
C SER A 244 15.53 17.16 -16.75
N ARG A 245 14.99 15.93 -16.80
CA ARG A 245 15.74 14.72 -17.10
C ARG A 245 16.48 14.82 -18.45
N SER A 246 17.69 14.27 -18.48
CA SER A 246 18.50 14.20 -19.71
C SER A 246 17.93 13.24 -20.75
N GLY A 247 17.03 12.33 -20.36
CA GLY A 247 16.42 11.35 -21.25
C GLY A 247 14.99 10.99 -20.83
N LYS A 248 14.34 10.16 -21.64
CA LYS A 248 12.99 9.67 -21.33
C LYS A 248 13.00 8.79 -20.07
N THR A 249 11.88 8.78 -19.35
CA THR A 249 11.62 7.80 -18.29
C THR A 249 11.85 6.38 -18.86
N PRO A 250 12.66 5.53 -18.19
CA PRO A 250 13.04 4.21 -18.74
C PRO A 250 11.89 3.20 -18.79
N ASN A 251 10.75 3.52 -18.16
CA ASN A 251 9.57 2.69 -18.14
C ASN A 251 8.39 3.46 -18.77
N TRP A 252 7.99 3.06 -19.99
CA TRP A 252 6.92 3.74 -20.72
C TRP A 252 5.57 3.71 -19.97
N TYR A 253 5.24 2.56 -19.35
CA TYR A 253 3.94 2.38 -18.69
C TYR A 253 3.79 3.23 -17.43
N LEU A 254 4.88 3.47 -16.71
CA LEU A 254 4.92 4.27 -15.48
C LEU A 254 5.44 5.69 -15.71
N ASP A 255 5.58 6.13 -16.97
CA ASP A 255 5.98 7.49 -17.31
C ASP A 255 4.87 8.47 -16.92
N VAL A 256 5.11 9.22 -15.83
CA VAL A 256 4.14 10.17 -15.27
C VAL A 256 3.88 11.33 -16.23
N SER A 257 4.83 11.70 -17.10
CA SER A 257 4.62 12.73 -18.11
C SER A 257 3.55 12.33 -19.13
N LEU A 258 3.50 11.04 -19.48
CA LEU A 258 2.49 10.47 -20.37
C LEU A 258 1.16 10.24 -19.62
N LEU A 259 1.23 9.71 -18.40
CA LEU A 259 0.06 9.48 -17.55
C LEU A 259 -0.66 10.80 -17.24
N ASN A 260 0.09 11.88 -16.99
CA ASN A 260 -0.51 13.21 -16.74
C ASN A 260 -1.32 13.73 -17.93
N LYS A 261 -0.95 13.40 -19.17
CA LYS A 261 -1.76 13.74 -20.35
C LYS A 261 -3.10 12.99 -20.38
N TYR A 262 -3.15 11.80 -19.81
CA TYR A 262 -4.39 11.00 -19.71
C TYR A 262 -5.25 11.41 -18.49
N TRP A 263 -4.64 11.60 -17.33
CA TRP A 263 -5.32 12.00 -16.10
C TRP A 263 -5.56 13.50 -15.99
N GLY A 264 -4.78 14.32 -16.72
CA GLY A 264 -4.91 15.78 -16.78
C GLY A 264 -5.98 16.24 -17.76
N ASN A 265 -5.97 17.52 -18.07
CA ASN A 265 -7.02 18.16 -18.89
C ASN A 265 -7.07 17.67 -20.35
N ASP A 266 -5.93 17.20 -20.88
CA ASP A 266 -5.81 16.80 -22.30
C ASP A 266 -6.55 15.51 -22.61
N ARG A 267 -6.73 14.63 -21.61
CA ARG A 267 -7.40 13.32 -21.74
C ARG A 267 -6.88 12.45 -22.89
N VAL A 268 -5.59 12.56 -23.17
CA VAL A 268 -4.93 11.79 -24.24
C VAL A 268 -4.80 10.35 -23.81
N TYR A 269 -5.27 9.43 -24.65
CA TYR A 269 -5.19 7.99 -24.38
C TYR A 269 -3.75 7.53 -24.10
N HIS A 270 -3.54 6.87 -23.00
CA HIS A 270 -2.30 6.20 -22.63
C HIS A 270 -2.49 4.67 -22.63
N HIS A 271 -3.43 4.17 -21.87
CA HIS A 271 -3.79 2.76 -21.75
C HIS A 271 -5.27 2.62 -21.43
N THR A 272 -5.84 1.44 -21.63
CA THR A 272 -7.19 1.16 -21.17
C THR A 272 -7.16 1.01 -19.65
N ALA A 273 -7.61 2.05 -18.95
CA ALA A 273 -7.63 2.07 -17.50
C ALA A 273 -8.55 0.98 -16.94
N PRO A 274 -8.24 0.42 -15.76
CA PRO A 274 -9.08 -0.56 -15.09
C PRO A 274 -10.33 0.13 -14.51
N VAL A 275 -11.34 0.37 -15.35
CA VAL A 275 -12.52 1.20 -15.07
C VAL A 275 -13.22 0.78 -13.78
N ASN A 276 -13.53 -0.53 -13.63
CA ASN A 276 -14.20 -1.02 -12.43
C ASN A 276 -13.36 -0.85 -11.15
N MET A 277 -12.03 -0.98 -11.25
CA MET A 277 -11.14 -0.70 -10.11
C MET A 277 -11.21 0.77 -9.69
N ASN A 278 -11.32 1.68 -10.66
CA ASN A 278 -11.51 3.11 -10.36
C ASN A 278 -12.90 3.39 -9.78
N PHE A 279 -13.96 2.66 -10.17
CA PHE A 279 -15.25 2.73 -9.50
C PHE A 279 -15.13 2.36 -8.01
N GLY A 280 -14.47 1.23 -7.71
CA GLY A 280 -14.21 0.81 -6.33
C GLY A 280 -13.35 1.80 -5.55
N MET A 281 -12.29 2.35 -6.17
CA MET A 281 -11.42 3.36 -5.54
C MET A 281 -12.19 4.64 -5.23
N ARG A 282 -12.98 5.14 -6.17
CA ARG A 282 -13.82 6.33 -5.95
C ARG A 282 -14.78 6.14 -4.78
N GLU A 283 -15.42 4.95 -4.70
CA GLU A 283 -16.34 4.65 -3.61
C GLU A 283 -15.61 4.53 -2.26
N ALA A 284 -14.46 3.88 -2.22
CA ALA A 284 -13.64 3.77 -1.02
C ALA A 284 -13.19 5.14 -0.50
N LEU A 285 -12.75 6.02 -1.40
CA LEU A 285 -12.36 7.39 -1.08
C LEU A 285 -13.56 8.26 -0.67
N ARG A 286 -14.73 8.05 -1.28
CA ARG A 286 -15.98 8.73 -0.90
C ARG A 286 -16.36 8.39 0.55
N LEU A 287 -16.28 7.11 0.93
CA LEU A 287 -16.55 6.67 2.30
C LEU A 287 -15.57 7.29 3.30
N LEU A 288 -14.28 7.35 2.95
CA LEU A 288 -13.27 8.01 3.77
C LEU A 288 -13.56 9.51 3.93
N ALA A 289 -13.99 10.18 2.86
CA ALA A 289 -14.33 11.59 2.90
C ALA A 289 -15.62 11.85 3.69
N GLU A 290 -16.60 10.95 3.62
CA GLU A 290 -17.85 11.01 4.38
C GLU A 290 -17.60 10.81 5.89
N GLU A 291 -16.74 9.87 6.28
CA GLU A 291 -16.29 9.69 7.66
C GLU A 291 -15.48 10.90 8.15
N GLY A 292 -14.65 11.45 7.29
CA GLY A 292 -13.68 12.51 7.60
C GLY A 292 -12.36 11.94 8.13
N LEU A 293 -11.24 12.53 7.70
CA LEU A 293 -9.89 12.05 8.04
C LEU A 293 -9.64 12.01 9.56
N SER A 294 -10.00 13.10 10.26
CA SER A 294 -9.79 13.17 11.71
C SER A 294 -10.52 12.06 12.46
N GLU A 295 -11.75 11.72 12.04
CA GLU A 295 -12.51 10.63 12.66
C GLU A 295 -11.94 9.26 12.27
N SER A 296 -11.56 9.06 11.02
CA SER A 296 -10.90 7.83 10.59
C SER A 296 -9.61 7.58 11.40
N TRP A 297 -8.74 8.58 11.53
CA TRP A 297 -7.51 8.48 12.33
C TRP A 297 -7.79 8.21 13.80
N ALA A 298 -8.77 8.92 14.39
CA ALA A 298 -9.18 8.70 15.79
C ALA A 298 -9.76 7.30 16.00
N ARG A 299 -10.58 6.80 15.10
CA ARG A 299 -11.14 5.45 15.12
C ARG A 299 -10.05 4.37 15.07
N HIS A 300 -9.10 4.49 14.14
CA HIS A 300 -7.96 3.56 14.07
C HIS A 300 -7.14 3.60 15.34
N ARG A 301 -6.88 4.78 15.89
CA ARG A 301 -6.13 4.95 17.14
C ARG A 301 -6.84 4.30 18.32
N ARG A 302 -8.13 4.59 18.54
CA ARG A 302 -8.93 4.01 19.62
C ARG A 302 -8.95 2.48 19.56
N ASN A 303 -9.17 1.92 18.37
CA ASN A 303 -9.22 0.47 18.18
C ASN A 303 -7.85 -0.19 18.39
N ALA A 304 -6.79 0.45 17.94
CA ALA A 304 -5.43 -0.04 18.17
C ALA A 304 -5.06 -0.02 19.66
N GLU A 305 -5.36 1.05 20.37
CA GLU A 305 -5.11 1.16 21.82
C GLU A 305 -5.91 0.10 22.61
N ALA A 306 -7.16 -0.16 22.23
CA ALA A 306 -7.95 -1.24 22.81
C ALA A 306 -7.31 -2.62 22.54
N LEU A 307 -6.84 -2.87 21.32
CA LEU A 307 -6.13 -4.10 20.96
C LEU A 307 -4.83 -4.25 21.78
N TRP A 308 -4.00 -3.20 21.86
CA TRP A 308 -2.74 -3.24 22.60
C TRP A 308 -2.97 -3.53 24.09
N SER A 309 -3.87 -2.77 24.72
CA SER A 309 -4.22 -2.95 26.14
C SER A 309 -4.78 -4.35 26.41
N GLY A 310 -5.65 -4.86 25.53
CA GLY A 310 -6.22 -6.19 25.66
C GLY A 310 -5.16 -7.30 25.55
N LEU A 311 -4.28 -7.23 24.57
CA LEU A 311 -3.20 -8.22 24.40
C LEU A 311 -2.17 -8.14 25.54
N GLU A 312 -1.82 -6.94 26.01
CA GLU A 312 -0.89 -6.76 27.14
C GLU A 312 -1.51 -7.29 28.44
N SER A 313 -2.82 -7.13 28.68
CA SER A 313 -3.51 -7.71 29.83
C SER A 313 -3.53 -9.24 29.82
N GLN A 314 -3.42 -9.85 28.65
CA GLN A 314 -3.28 -11.30 28.46
C GLN A 314 -1.82 -11.78 28.55
N GLY A 315 -0.88 -10.91 28.91
CA GLY A 315 0.55 -11.23 29.07
C GLY A 315 1.35 -11.26 27.78
N LEU A 316 0.78 -10.77 26.66
CA LEU A 316 1.50 -10.65 25.39
C LEU A 316 2.25 -9.32 25.31
N SER A 317 3.39 -9.29 24.62
CA SER A 317 4.20 -8.08 24.47
C SER A 317 4.22 -7.61 23.04
N MET A 318 4.15 -6.27 22.87
CA MET A 318 4.30 -5.63 21.57
C MET A 318 5.76 -5.60 21.16
N HIS A 319 6.02 -5.70 19.86
CA HIS A 319 7.38 -5.58 19.33
C HIS A 319 7.89 -4.14 19.34
N VAL A 320 7.00 -3.18 19.14
CA VAL A 320 7.31 -1.76 19.03
C VAL A 320 6.99 -1.02 20.33
N PRO A 321 7.87 -0.10 20.81
CA PRO A 321 7.58 0.78 21.93
C PRO A 321 6.29 1.59 21.75
N ALA A 322 5.60 1.88 22.86
CA ALA A 322 4.25 2.45 22.84
C ALA A 322 4.13 3.79 22.08
N ASP A 323 5.19 4.62 22.12
CA ASP A 323 5.23 5.95 21.51
C ASP A 323 5.39 5.92 19.97
N ARG A 324 5.69 4.75 19.39
CA ARG A 324 5.94 4.56 17.94
C ARG A 324 5.12 3.43 17.32
N ARG A 325 4.15 2.89 18.05
CA ARG A 325 3.23 1.87 17.53
C ARG A 325 2.36 2.44 16.42
N LEU A 326 2.25 1.69 15.35
CA LEU A 326 1.42 2.02 14.20
C LEU A 326 -0.04 1.61 14.45
N PRO A 327 -1.02 2.53 14.45
CA PRO A 327 -2.41 2.18 14.70
C PRO A 327 -3.01 1.20 13.69
N THR A 328 -2.61 1.28 12.43
CA THR A 328 -3.13 0.40 11.38
C THR A 328 -2.52 -1.00 11.38
N LEU A 329 -1.38 -1.20 12.07
CA LEU A 329 -0.73 -2.51 12.14
C LEU A 329 0.00 -2.71 13.47
N THR A 330 -0.44 -3.69 14.22
CA THR A 330 0.17 -4.15 15.47
C THR A 330 1.09 -5.34 15.23
N THR A 331 2.29 -5.31 15.80
CA THR A 331 3.24 -6.42 15.78
C THR A 331 3.40 -6.95 17.19
N VAL A 332 2.93 -8.20 17.40
CA VAL A 332 2.90 -8.89 18.70
C VAL A 332 3.96 -9.96 18.74
N ARG A 333 4.78 -9.99 19.79
CA ARG A 333 5.78 -11.05 19.98
C ARG A 333 5.10 -12.39 20.29
N ILE A 334 5.52 -13.43 19.61
CA ILE A 334 5.09 -14.80 19.88
C ILE A 334 5.89 -15.28 21.09
N PRO A 335 5.24 -15.72 22.19
CA PRO A 335 5.95 -16.31 23.30
C PRO A 335 6.68 -17.59 22.89
N GLU A 336 7.88 -17.83 23.42
CA GLU A 336 8.71 -18.99 23.04
C GLU A 336 8.01 -20.34 23.27
N SER A 337 7.09 -20.41 24.24
CA SER A 337 6.31 -21.61 24.54
C SER A 337 5.15 -21.86 23.56
N VAL A 338 4.89 -20.95 22.61
CA VAL A 338 3.69 -20.98 21.76
C VAL A 338 4.05 -21.34 20.31
N ASP A 339 3.34 -22.29 19.72
CA ASP A 339 3.34 -22.49 18.27
C ASP A 339 2.49 -21.42 17.57
N GLY A 340 3.11 -20.28 17.30
CA GLY A 340 2.44 -19.16 16.68
C GLY A 340 1.94 -19.42 15.25
N LYS A 341 2.58 -20.36 14.53
CA LYS A 341 2.14 -20.75 13.17
C LYS A 341 0.88 -21.60 13.25
N ALA A 342 0.86 -22.60 14.13
CA ALA A 342 -0.33 -23.45 14.34
C ALA A 342 -1.51 -22.61 14.82
N PHE A 343 -1.31 -21.66 15.73
CA PHE A 343 -2.36 -20.74 16.17
C PHE A 343 -2.92 -19.89 15.03
N SER A 344 -2.06 -19.27 14.19
CA SER A 344 -2.54 -18.51 13.04
C SER A 344 -3.36 -19.37 12.07
N GLN A 345 -2.93 -20.62 11.83
CA GLN A 345 -3.64 -21.57 10.99
C GLN A 345 -5.00 -21.96 11.60
N HIS A 346 -5.06 -22.10 12.92
CA HIS A 346 -6.29 -22.36 13.66
C HIS A 346 -7.29 -21.20 13.53
N LEU A 347 -6.85 -19.96 13.73
CA LEU A 347 -7.69 -18.78 13.51
C LEU A 347 -8.28 -18.75 12.10
N LEU A 348 -7.47 -19.06 11.09
CA LEU A 348 -7.91 -19.08 9.70
C LEU A 348 -8.93 -20.20 9.42
N ASN A 349 -8.64 -21.42 9.86
CA ASN A 349 -9.41 -22.61 9.51
C ASN A 349 -10.73 -22.69 10.29
N ASN A 350 -10.72 -22.35 11.57
CA ASN A 350 -11.86 -22.56 12.47
C ASN A 350 -12.72 -21.28 12.62
N HIS A 351 -12.11 -20.09 12.49
CA HIS A 351 -12.80 -18.83 12.72
C HIS A 351 -12.87 -17.94 11.48
N GLY A 352 -12.21 -18.32 10.38
CA GLY A 352 -12.14 -17.51 9.17
C GLY A 352 -11.35 -16.22 9.32
N ILE A 353 -10.47 -16.11 10.34
CA ILE A 353 -9.69 -14.91 10.62
C ILE A 353 -8.25 -15.11 10.14
N GLU A 354 -7.78 -14.20 9.29
CA GLU A 354 -6.40 -14.17 8.84
C GLU A 354 -5.58 -13.19 9.67
N VAL A 355 -4.50 -13.66 10.29
CA VAL A 355 -3.44 -12.83 10.89
C VAL A 355 -2.11 -13.15 10.20
N GLY A 356 -1.23 -12.15 10.03
CA GLY A 356 0.03 -12.34 9.34
C GLY A 356 1.17 -12.79 10.25
N GLY A 357 2.10 -13.58 9.73
CA GLY A 357 3.39 -13.84 10.37
C GLY A 357 4.40 -12.71 10.14
N GLY A 358 5.52 -12.72 10.85
CA GLY A 358 6.65 -11.81 10.64
C GLY A 358 7.30 -11.99 9.27
N LEU A 359 8.07 -11.00 8.82
CA LEU A 359 8.89 -11.01 7.62
C LEU A 359 10.38 -10.88 7.99
N GLY A 360 11.26 -11.36 7.13
CA GLY A 360 12.71 -11.21 7.28
C GLY A 360 13.20 -11.66 8.65
N SER A 361 13.88 -10.80 9.39
CA SER A 361 14.43 -11.10 10.73
C SER A 361 13.37 -11.36 11.81
N LEU A 362 12.10 -10.99 11.56
CA LEU A 362 10.95 -11.24 12.44
C LEU A 362 10.14 -12.49 12.06
N ALA A 363 10.53 -13.23 11.01
CA ALA A 363 9.85 -14.46 10.61
C ALA A 363 9.82 -15.47 11.78
N GLY A 364 8.62 -15.98 12.07
CA GLY A 364 8.39 -16.92 13.19
C GLY A 364 8.43 -16.31 14.60
N LYS A 365 8.74 -15.02 14.74
CA LYS A 365 8.90 -14.34 16.04
C LYS A 365 7.72 -13.46 16.43
N VAL A 366 6.90 -13.08 15.48
CA VAL A 366 5.81 -12.13 15.69
C VAL A 366 4.58 -12.49 14.87
N TRP A 367 3.41 -12.13 15.40
CA TRP A 367 2.21 -11.95 14.59
C TRP A 367 2.08 -10.48 14.17
N ARG A 368 1.53 -10.26 12.97
CA ARG A 368 1.15 -8.94 12.48
C ARG A 368 -0.36 -8.87 12.35
N ILE A 369 -0.97 -7.99 13.12
CA ILE A 369 -2.42 -7.78 13.19
C ILE A 369 -2.75 -6.44 12.57
N GLY A 370 -3.52 -6.44 11.49
CA GLY A 370 -3.94 -5.24 10.76
C GLY A 370 -5.35 -4.83 11.14
N LEU A 371 -5.50 -3.62 11.68
CA LEU A 371 -6.77 -2.93 11.85
C LEU A 371 -6.82 -1.78 10.84
N MET A 372 -7.21 -2.09 9.58
CA MET A 372 -7.08 -1.16 8.46
C MET A 372 -8.45 -0.86 7.86
N GLY A 373 -8.77 0.44 7.71
CA GLY A 373 -9.98 0.90 7.03
C GLY A 373 -11.25 0.29 7.61
N TYR A 374 -12.02 -0.41 6.79
CA TYR A 374 -13.27 -1.05 7.16
C TYR A 374 -13.14 -2.09 8.28
N ASN A 375 -11.98 -2.75 8.40
CA ASN A 375 -11.75 -3.75 9.45
C ASN A 375 -11.40 -3.16 10.82
N SER A 376 -11.11 -1.85 10.91
CA SER A 376 -10.81 -1.21 12.19
C SER A 376 -12.10 -0.90 12.95
N THR A 377 -12.65 -1.90 13.64
CA THR A 377 -13.88 -1.79 14.42
C THR A 377 -13.71 -2.39 15.82
N PRO A 378 -14.48 -1.91 16.83
CA PRO A 378 -14.46 -2.50 18.17
C PRO A 378 -14.87 -3.99 18.18
N GLU A 379 -15.81 -4.39 17.31
CA GLU A 379 -16.29 -5.76 17.19
C GLU A 379 -15.16 -6.70 16.77
N ASN A 380 -14.35 -6.30 15.78
CA ASN A 380 -13.22 -7.10 15.31
C ASN A 380 -12.11 -7.18 16.37
N VAL A 381 -11.86 -6.09 17.10
CA VAL A 381 -10.92 -6.08 18.24
C VAL A 381 -11.37 -7.05 19.31
N ASN A 382 -12.61 -6.94 19.78
CA ASN A 382 -13.17 -7.80 20.82
C ASN A 382 -13.18 -9.27 20.41
N ARG A 383 -13.57 -9.56 19.17
CA ARG A 383 -13.54 -10.92 18.62
C ARG A 383 -12.15 -11.51 18.64
N LEU A 384 -11.15 -10.75 18.21
CA LEU A 384 -9.77 -11.23 18.18
C LEU A 384 -9.21 -11.42 19.60
N LEU A 385 -9.42 -10.47 20.51
CA LEU A 385 -8.98 -10.56 21.90
C LEU A 385 -9.57 -11.77 22.61
N ASN A 386 -10.86 -12.04 22.42
CA ASN A 386 -11.51 -13.23 22.98
C ASN A 386 -10.86 -14.54 22.49
N LEU A 387 -10.53 -14.63 21.20
CA LEU A 387 -9.87 -15.83 20.65
C LEU A 387 -8.43 -15.99 21.16
N PHE A 388 -7.69 -14.91 21.34
CA PHE A 388 -6.38 -14.97 21.98
C PHE A 388 -6.48 -15.45 23.42
N GLU A 389 -7.46 -14.95 24.20
CA GLU A 389 -7.68 -15.35 25.60
C GLU A 389 -8.08 -16.83 25.74
N THR A 390 -9.05 -17.28 24.92
CA THR A 390 -9.68 -18.60 25.11
C THR A 390 -8.96 -19.73 24.38
N GLU A 391 -8.28 -19.48 23.28
CA GLU A 391 -7.76 -20.52 22.40
C GLU A 391 -6.23 -20.56 22.32
N LEU A 392 -5.52 -19.42 22.48
CA LEU A 392 -4.07 -19.39 22.45
C LEU A 392 -3.41 -20.37 23.47
N PRO A 393 -3.94 -20.56 24.70
CA PRO A 393 -3.38 -21.51 25.66
C PRO A 393 -3.25 -22.96 25.15
N GLN A 394 -4.08 -23.38 24.20
CA GLN A 394 -4.06 -24.73 23.60
C GLN A 394 -2.81 -24.97 22.72
N PHE A 395 -2.12 -23.89 22.32
CA PHE A 395 -0.92 -23.93 21.48
C PHE A 395 0.37 -23.72 22.27
N THR A 396 0.28 -23.78 23.62
CA THR A 396 1.44 -23.74 24.51
C THR A 396 1.99 -25.15 24.73
N GLY A 397 3.33 -25.30 24.77
CA GLY A 397 3.99 -26.56 25.07
C GLY A 397 4.28 -27.48 23.88
N SER A 398 3.82 -27.16 22.66
CA SER A 398 4.05 -27.97 21.46
C SER A 398 5.43 -27.80 20.82
N VAL A 399 6.20 -26.79 21.23
CA VAL A 399 7.50 -26.43 20.60
C VAL A 399 8.65 -27.34 21.08
N ALA A 400 8.49 -28.07 22.18
CA ALA A 400 9.54 -28.92 22.77
C ALA A 400 9.80 -30.24 22.04
N ALA A 401 9.04 -30.57 20.98
CA ALA A 401 9.12 -31.89 20.31
C ALA A 401 9.77 -31.88 18.90
N ALA A 402 10.27 -30.74 18.44
CA ALA A 402 10.77 -30.58 17.06
C ALA A 402 12.20 -29.98 16.98
N ALA A 403 13.06 -30.20 18.00
CA ALA A 403 14.48 -29.83 17.99
C ALA A 403 15.37 -31.04 17.78
#